data_1fa84412137af9df0aab6cb6e7114945
#
_entry.id   1fa84412137af9df0aab6cb6e7114945
#
_cell.length_a   1.000
_cell.length_b   1.000
_cell.length_c   1.000
_cell.angle_alpha   90.00
_cell.angle_beta   90.00
_cell.angle_gamma   90.00
#
_symmetry.space_group_name_H-M   'P 1'
#
loop_
_entity.id
_entity.type
_entity.pdbx_description
1 polymer ?
#
loop_
_entity_poly.entity_id
_entity_poly.type
_entity_poly.pdbx_seq_one_letter_code
_entity_poly.pdbx_strand_id
1 'polypeptide(L)'
;VITHNLGVVARYADRIAVMYAGRIVEEGPADAVFANPRHPYTMGLLRSVPRLDRARRGKLQTIDGLPPNLANAPEGCRFAPRCPFRIDICSNVPPLVPTDTGAVSACFRAKEIADGTIRWAEEGGIDARADDTSQRTPLLSVRSLKKHFPVSGGFFKEGGVVKAVEDVSFDIAAGETLGLV
;
A
#
# COMPACT_ATOMS: atom_id res chain seq x y z
N VAL A 1 2.43 11.43 -13.85
CA VAL A 1 3.22 11.03 -12.66
C VAL A 1 3.23 9.52 -12.58
N ILE A 2 4.40 8.90 -12.40
CA ILE A 2 4.55 7.46 -12.12
C ILE A 2 4.99 7.35 -10.65
N THR A 3 4.19 6.69 -9.83
CA THR A 3 4.43 6.57 -8.40
C THR A 3 3.74 5.34 -7.82
N HIS A 4 4.25 4.83 -6.71
CA HIS A 4 3.57 3.82 -5.89
C HIS A 4 2.81 4.43 -4.69
N ASN A 5 2.86 5.75 -4.55
CA ASN A 5 2.17 6.45 -3.46
C ASN A 5 0.73 6.79 -3.87
N LEU A 6 -0.21 5.94 -3.46
CA LEU A 6 -1.64 6.13 -3.76
C LEU A 6 -2.21 7.42 -3.18
N GLY A 7 -1.67 7.93 -2.06
CA GLY A 7 -2.12 9.20 -1.46
C GLY A 7 -1.82 10.41 -2.35
N VAL A 8 -0.66 10.41 -3.02
CA VAL A 8 -0.31 11.45 -3.99
C VAL A 8 -1.24 11.37 -5.21
N VAL A 9 -1.46 10.16 -5.73
CA VAL A 9 -2.34 9.96 -6.89
C VAL A 9 -3.76 10.37 -6.57
N ALA A 10 -4.29 9.98 -5.40
CA ALA A 10 -5.65 10.33 -4.98
C ALA A 10 -5.90 11.83 -4.86
N ARG A 11 -4.83 12.61 -4.59
CA ARG A 11 -4.97 14.06 -4.39
C ARG A 11 -4.84 14.88 -5.67
N TYR A 12 -4.06 14.40 -6.64
CA TYR A 12 -3.64 15.25 -7.77
C TYR A 12 -3.98 14.68 -9.14
N ALA A 13 -4.38 13.41 -9.25
CA ALA A 13 -4.63 12.80 -10.53
C ALA A 13 -6.11 12.93 -10.94
N ASP A 14 -6.38 13.40 -12.14
CA ASP A 14 -7.71 13.37 -12.74
C ASP A 14 -8.07 11.95 -13.22
N ARG A 15 -7.07 11.24 -13.74
CA ARG A 15 -7.17 9.86 -14.22
C ARG A 15 -6.03 9.02 -13.67
N ILE A 16 -6.30 7.75 -13.44
CA ILE A 16 -5.28 6.80 -13.02
C ILE A 16 -5.28 5.56 -13.93
N ALA A 17 -4.09 5.01 -14.13
CA ALA A 17 -3.89 3.71 -14.73
C ALA A 17 -3.15 2.83 -13.71
N VAL A 18 -3.81 1.79 -13.24
CA VAL A 18 -3.23 0.81 -12.32
C VAL A 18 -2.51 -0.25 -13.12
N MET A 19 -1.22 -0.43 -12.84
CA MET A 19 -0.37 -1.39 -13.54
C MET A 19 0.00 -2.55 -12.61
N TYR A 20 -0.08 -3.77 -13.11
CA TYR A 20 0.43 -4.95 -12.45
C TYR A 20 1.24 -5.81 -13.40
N ALA A 21 2.44 -6.18 -12.97
CA ALA A 21 3.34 -7.05 -13.74
C ALA A 21 3.50 -6.63 -15.21
N GLY A 22 3.63 -5.31 -15.47
CA GLY A 22 3.86 -4.75 -16.81
C GLY A 22 2.60 -4.64 -17.70
N ARG A 23 1.39 -4.80 -17.14
CA ARG A 23 0.12 -4.57 -17.88
C ARG A 23 -0.79 -3.62 -17.10
N ILE A 24 -1.51 -2.76 -17.82
CA ILE A 24 -2.60 -2.00 -17.24
C ILE A 24 -3.72 -2.99 -16.90
N VAL A 25 -4.18 -2.96 -15.66
CA VAL A 25 -5.25 -3.83 -15.16
C VAL A 25 -6.54 -3.06 -14.91
N GLU A 26 -6.45 -1.77 -14.65
CA GLU A 26 -7.59 -0.89 -14.50
C GLU A 26 -7.20 0.56 -14.84
N GLU A 27 -8.07 1.30 -15.51
CA GLU A 27 -7.83 2.69 -15.88
C GLU A 27 -9.15 3.47 -15.91
N GLY A 28 -9.13 4.72 -15.44
CA GLY A 28 -10.31 5.58 -15.49
C GLY A 28 -10.15 6.86 -14.68
N PRO A 29 -11.25 7.61 -14.50
CA PRO A 29 -11.29 8.75 -13.59
C PRO A 29 -10.81 8.32 -12.20
N ALA A 30 -9.99 9.14 -11.55
CA ALA A 30 -9.35 8.77 -10.28
C ALA A 30 -10.40 8.49 -9.20
N ASP A 31 -11.39 9.34 -9.05
CA ASP A 31 -12.49 9.19 -8.11
C ASP A 31 -13.28 7.90 -8.32
N ALA A 32 -13.57 7.53 -9.58
CA ALA A 32 -14.28 6.32 -9.94
C ALA A 32 -13.51 5.06 -9.55
N VAL A 33 -12.23 4.99 -9.89
CA VAL A 33 -11.37 3.83 -9.59
C VAL A 33 -11.09 3.71 -8.09
N PHE A 34 -10.92 4.83 -7.36
CA PHE A 34 -10.71 4.80 -5.91
C PHE A 34 -11.98 4.42 -5.14
N ALA A 35 -13.14 4.93 -5.56
CA ALA A 35 -14.40 4.65 -4.88
C ALA A 35 -14.94 3.24 -5.19
N ASN A 36 -14.80 2.80 -6.45
CA ASN A 36 -15.42 1.58 -6.95
C ASN A 36 -14.47 0.79 -7.86
N PRO A 37 -13.37 0.23 -7.34
CA PRO A 37 -12.43 -0.56 -8.12
C PRO A 37 -13.12 -1.81 -8.70
N ARG A 38 -12.76 -2.17 -9.93
CA ARG A 38 -13.32 -3.32 -10.65
C ARG A 38 -12.28 -4.42 -10.93
N HIS A 39 -11.05 -4.22 -10.48
CA HIS A 39 -10.01 -5.23 -10.57
C HIS A 39 -9.54 -5.66 -9.17
N PRO A 40 -9.43 -6.97 -8.88
CA PRO A 40 -9.04 -7.46 -7.56
C PRO A 40 -7.69 -6.93 -7.05
N TYR A 41 -6.74 -6.69 -7.95
CA TYR A 41 -5.46 -6.08 -7.56
C TYR A 41 -5.64 -4.65 -7.04
N THR A 42 -6.43 -3.83 -7.72
CA THR A 42 -6.76 -2.45 -7.27
C THR A 42 -7.46 -2.47 -5.92
N MET A 43 -8.43 -3.39 -5.74
CA MET A 43 -9.10 -3.60 -4.45
C MET A 43 -8.09 -3.91 -3.35
N GLY A 44 -7.16 -4.85 -3.61
CA GLY A 44 -6.11 -5.23 -2.66
C GLY A 44 -5.16 -4.10 -2.33
N LEU A 45 -4.75 -3.31 -3.33
CA LEU A 45 -3.90 -2.13 -3.12
C LEU A 45 -4.57 -1.10 -2.20
N LEU A 46 -5.83 -0.76 -2.47
CA LEU A 46 -6.58 0.22 -1.69
C LEU A 46 -6.80 -0.24 -0.23
N ARG A 47 -6.96 -1.55 -0.01
CA ARG A 47 -7.08 -2.14 1.32
C ARG A 47 -5.75 -2.16 2.09
N SER A 48 -4.64 -2.20 1.38
CA SER A 48 -3.29 -2.21 1.97
C SER A 48 -2.84 -0.81 2.43
N VAL A 49 -3.55 0.24 2.03
CA VAL A 49 -3.22 1.62 2.44
C VAL A 49 -3.74 1.88 3.85
N PRO A 50 -2.88 2.22 4.82
CA PRO A 50 -3.31 2.61 6.14
C PRO A 50 -4.24 3.82 6.10
N ARG A 51 -5.42 3.69 6.67
CA ARG A 51 -6.37 4.81 6.78
C ARG A 51 -6.26 5.44 8.16
N LEU A 52 -5.92 6.72 8.20
CA LEU A 52 -5.77 7.47 9.46
C LEU A 52 -7.11 7.72 10.19
N ASP A 53 -8.23 7.65 9.45
CA ASP A 53 -9.60 7.86 9.94
C ASP A 53 -10.19 6.61 10.62
N ARG A 54 -9.55 5.46 10.50
CA ARG A 54 -9.97 4.24 11.20
C ARG A 54 -9.07 3.99 12.40
N ALA A 55 -9.69 3.68 13.54
CA ALA A 55 -8.94 3.22 14.71
C ALA A 55 -8.01 2.05 14.30
N ARG A 56 -6.82 1.97 14.92
CA ARG A 56 -5.83 0.88 14.71
C ARG A 56 -6.44 -0.48 15.06
N ARG A 57 -7.36 -0.97 14.25
CA ARG A 57 -8.00 -2.25 14.46
C ARG A 57 -7.51 -3.22 13.39
N GLY A 58 -6.68 -4.16 13.80
CA GLY A 58 -6.32 -5.31 12.99
C GLY A 58 -5.00 -5.21 12.25
N LYS A 59 -4.56 -6.37 11.72
CA LYS A 59 -3.41 -6.53 10.84
C LYS A 59 -3.66 -5.79 9.52
N LEU A 60 -2.66 -5.06 9.03
CA LEU A 60 -2.74 -4.49 7.68
C LEU A 60 -3.03 -5.61 6.67
N GLN A 61 -4.06 -5.41 5.88
CA GLN A 61 -4.44 -6.38 4.85
C GLN A 61 -3.45 -6.28 3.70
N THR A 62 -2.71 -7.33 3.48
CA THR A 62 -1.73 -7.44 2.41
C THR A 62 -2.29 -8.28 1.26
N ILE A 63 -1.74 -8.09 0.07
CA ILE A 63 -1.98 -8.99 -1.05
C ILE A 63 -1.02 -10.17 -0.88
N ASP A 64 -1.55 -11.36 -0.63
CA ASP A 64 -0.76 -12.55 -0.40
C ASP A 64 0.11 -12.95 -1.59
N GLY A 65 1.20 -13.63 -1.32
CA GLY A 65 2.14 -14.16 -2.30
C GLY A 65 3.08 -13.11 -2.89
N LEU A 66 4.06 -13.58 -3.66
CA LEU A 66 5.05 -12.75 -4.32
C LEU A 66 4.58 -12.30 -5.71
N PRO A 67 4.97 -11.11 -6.19
CA PRO A 67 4.78 -10.73 -7.59
C PRO A 67 5.40 -11.76 -8.53
N PRO A 68 4.82 -11.99 -9.72
CA PRO A 68 5.37 -12.96 -10.66
C PRO A 68 6.72 -12.49 -11.19
N ASN A 69 7.57 -13.47 -11.50
CA ASN A 69 8.80 -13.20 -12.25
C ASN A 69 8.43 -12.75 -13.66
N LEU A 70 8.82 -11.55 -14.05
CA LEU A 70 8.49 -10.99 -15.36
C LEU A 70 9.21 -11.69 -16.52
N ALA A 71 10.32 -12.38 -16.26
CA ALA A 71 10.97 -13.21 -17.27
C ALA A 71 10.12 -14.44 -17.65
N ASN A 72 9.29 -14.94 -16.72
CA ASN A 72 8.37 -16.07 -16.90
C ASN A 72 6.97 -15.66 -16.40
N ALA A 73 6.45 -14.56 -16.93
CA ALA A 73 5.14 -14.06 -16.53
C ALA A 73 4.02 -15.05 -16.95
N PRO A 74 2.96 -15.20 -16.14
CA PRO A 74 1.80 -16.00 -16.52
C PRO A 74 1.25 -15.59 -17.89
N GLU A 75 0.89 -16.57 -18.72
CA GLU A 75 0.36 -16.33 -20.07
C GLU A 75 -1.01 -15.63 -20.03
N GLY A 76 -1.85 -15.96 -19.07
CA GLY A 76 -3.18 -15.38 -18.90
C GLY A 76 -3.19 -14.09 -18.08
N CYS A 77 -4.17 -14.00 -17.19
CA CYS A 77 -4.25 -12.92 -16.20
C CYS A 77 -3.03 -12.95 -15.29
N ARG A 78 -2.18 -11.94 -15.34
CA ARG A 78 -0.92 -11.90 -14.56
C ARG A 78 -1.14 -11.86 -13.05
N PHE A 79 -2.31 -11.40 -12.61
CA PHE A 79 -2.68 -11.42 -11.20
C PHE A 79 -3.31 -12.74 -10.74
N ALA A 80 -3.71 -13.63 -11.65
CA ALA A 80 -4.40 -14.88 -11.31
C ALA A 80 -3.72 -15.74 -10.22
N PRO A 81 -2.37 -15.87 -10.14
CA PRO A 81 -1.72 -16.63 -9.08
C PRO A 81 -1.93 -16.08 -7.66
N ARG A 82 -2.26 -14.80 -7.54
CA ARG A 82 -2.46 -14.09 -6.27
C ARG A 82 -3.91 -13.65 -6.06
N CYS A 83 -4.78 -13.91 -7.03
CA CYS A 83 -6.16 -13.47 -7.01
C CYS A 83 -7.02 -14.43 -6.18
N PRO A 84 -7.65 -14.00 -5.09
CA PRO A 84 -8.55 -14.87 -4.30
C PRO A 84 -9.85 -15.21 -5.06
N PHE A 85 -10.11 -14.51 -6.16
CA PHE A 85 -11.31 -14.68 -6.99
C PHE A 85 -11.02 -15.37 -8.32
N ARG A 86 -9.87 -16.03 -8.44
CA ARG A 86 -9.48 -16.73 -9.66
C ARG A 86 -10.49 -17.79 -10.05
N ILE A 87 -10.76 -17.86 -11.36
CA ILE A 87 -11.56 -18.90 -12.02
C ILE A 87 -10.82 -19.40 -13.27
N ASP A 88 -11.28 -20.48 -13.88
CA ASP A 88 -10.55 -21.16 -14.97
C ASP A 88 -10.27 -20.26 -16.18
N ILE A 89 -11.20 -19.37 -16.53
CA ILE A 89 -11.04 -18.44 -17.65
C ILE A 89 -9.86 -17.44 -17.42
N CYS A 90 -9.40 -17.27 -16.19
CA CYS A 90 -8.24 -16.41 -15.88
C CYS A 90 -6.91 -16.99 -16.42
N SER A 91 -6.92 -18.23 -16.95
CA SER A 91 -5.82 -18.77 -17.77
C SER A 91 -5.64 -18.02 -19.09
N ASN A 92 -6.64 -17.26 -19.52
CA ASN A 92 -6.58 -16.37 -20.66
C ASN A 92 -6.27 -14.93 -20.25
N VAL A 93 -5.81 -14.13 -21.21
CA VAL A 93 -5.57 -12.69 -21.00
C VAL A 93 -6.89 -11.94 -20.98
N PRO A 94 -7.28 -11.31 -19.86
CA PRO A 94 -8.49 -10.51 -19.83
C PRO A 94 -8.32 -9.24 -20.68
N PRO A 95 -9.30 -8.93 -21.55
CA PRO A 95 -9.30 -7.65 -22.26
C PRO A 95 -9.66 -6.51 -21.30
N LEU A 96 -9.17 -5.29 -21.62
CA LEU A 96 -9.67 -4.08 -20.97
C LEU A 96 -11.09 -3.79 -21.50
N VAL A 97 -12.08 -3.91 -20.65
CA VAL A 97 -13.47 -3.67 -20.99
C VAL A 97 -14.06 -2.51 -20.17
N PRO A 98 -14.97 -1.73 -20.76
CA PRO A 98 -15.69 -0.68 -20.02
C PRO A 98 -16.44 -1.24 -18.82
N THR A 99 -16.47 -0.46 -17.75
CA THR A 99 -17.19 -0.75 -16.51
C THR A 99 -18.34 0.25 -16.32
N ASP A 100 -19.18 -0.02 -15.35
CA ASP A 100 -20.31 0.83 -14.93
C ASP A 100 -19.88 2.18 -14.33
N THR A 101 -18.61 2.32 -13.98
CA THR A 101 -18.05 3.54 -13.35
C THR A 101 -17.42 4.52 -14.35
N GLY A 102 -17.45 4.23 -15.64
CA GLY A 102 -16.72 5.00 -16.66
C GLY A 102 -15.22 4.69 -16.73
N ALA A 103 -14.75 3.71 -15.97
CA ALA A 103 -13.41 3.15 -16.06
C ALA A 103 -13.39 1.95 -17.01
N VAL A 104 -12.19 1.41 -17.30
CA VAL A 104 -11.99 0.13 -17.97
C VAL A 104 -11.23 -0.81 -17.04
N SER A 105 -11.56 -2.10 -17.06
CA SER A 105 -10.90 -3.11 -16.21
C SER A 105 -10.57 -4.38 -17.02
N ALA A 106 -9.37 -4.92 -16.77
CA ALA A 106 -8.92 -6.19 -17.33
C ALA A 106 -9.24 -7.36 -16.36
N CYS A 107 -10.51 -7.52 -16.04
CA CYS A 107 -10.99 -8.59 -15.16
C CYS A 107 -12.23 -9.26 -15.72
N PHE A 108 -12.23 -10.59 -15.89
CA PHE A 108 -13.40 -11.36 -16.32
C PHE A 108 -14.55 -11.29 -15.32
N ARG A 109 -14.27 -10.97 -14.06
CA ARG A 109 -15.24 -10.88 -12.98
C ARG A 109 -15.58 -9.45 -12.56
N ALA A 110 -15.26 -8.44 -13.40
CA ALA A 110 -15.52 -7.04 -13.10
C ALA A 110 -17.02 -6.77 -12.81
N LYS A 111 -17.92 -7.45 -13.52
CA LYS A 111 -19.36 -7.34 -13.28
C LYS A 111 -19.80 -7.91 -11.94
N GLU A 112 -19.26 -9.07 -11.55
CA GLU A 112 -19.57 -9.70 -10.26
C GLU A 112 -19.02 -8.88 -9.07
N ILE A 113 -17.93 -8.14 -9.31
CA ILE A 113 -17.43 -7.16 -8.35
C ILE A 113 -18.36 -5.94 -8.29
N ALA A 114 -18.87 -5.49 -9.44
CA ALA A 114 -19.78 -4.35 -9.53
C ALA A 114 -21.11 -4.60 -8.81
N ASP A 115 -21.70 -5.77 -8.98
CA ASP A 115 -22.97 -6.14 -8.35
C ASP A 115 -22.83 -6.63 -6.90
N GLY A 116 -21.57 -6.69 -6.39
CA GLY A 116 -21.27 -7.08 -5.03
C GLY A 116 -21.35 -8.57 -4.72
N THR A 117 -21.51 -9.42 -5.74
CA THR A 117 -21.45 -10.90 -5.61
C THR A 117 -20.06 -11.33 -5.13
N ILE A 118 -19.03 -10.58 -5.56
CA ILE A 118 -17.66 -10.75 -5.10
C ILE A 118 -17.30 -9.58 -4.22
N ARG A 119 -16.91 -9.90 -2.99
CA ARG A 119 -16.34 -8.93 -2.05
C ARG A 119 -15.08 -9.53 -1.44
N TRP A 120 -14.08 -8.70 -1.26
CA TRP A 120 -12.95 -9.10 -0.43
C TRP A 120 -13.45 -9.25 1.00
N ALA A 121 -13.27 -10.42 1.60
CA ALA A 121 -13.69 -10.64 2.98
C ALA A 121 -13.09 -9.54 3.90
N GLU A 122 -13.92 -8.90 4.70
CA GLU A 122 -13.42 -8.15 5.84
C GLU A 122 -12.99 -9.23 6.84
N GLU A 123 -11.68 -9.48 6.95
CA GLU A 123 -11.18 -10.27 8.06
C GLU A 123 -11.62 -9.54 9.34
N GLY A 124 -12.40 -10.24 10.14
CA GLY A 124 -12.90 -9.73 11.42
C GLY A 124 -11.72 -9.16 12.17
N GLY A 125 -11.84 -7.89 12.60
CA GLY A 125 -10.78 -7.23 13.33
C GLY A 125 -10.37 -8.13 14.48
N ILE A 126 -9.10 -8.51 14.53
CA ILE A 126 -8.52 -9.02 15.75
C ILE A 126 -8.83 -7.93 16.76
N ASP A 127 -9.60 -8.26 17.78
CA ASP A 127 -9.84 -7.33 18.87
C ASP A 127 -8.48 -6.77 19.27
N ALA A 128 -8.22 -5.52 18.90
CA ALA A 128 -7.06 -4.84 19.38
C ALA A 128 -7.26 -4.84 20.89
N ARG A 129 -6.59 -5.74 21.58
CA ARG A 129 -6.43 -5.56 23.01
C ARG A 129 -6.03 -4.11 23.16
N ALA A 130 -6.87 -3.37 23.84
CA ALA A 130 -6.49 -2.07 24.37
C ALA A 130 -5.42 -2.37 25.42
N ASP A 131 -4.24 -2.68 24.94
CA ASP A 131 -3.08 -2.89 25.77
C ASP A 131 -2.70 -1.51 26.25
N ASP A 132 -3.03 -1.25 27.49
CA ASP A 132 -2.61 -0.06 28.21
C ASP A 132 -1.08 -0.07 28.29
N THR A 133 -0.45 0.58 27.31
CA THR A 133 1.00 0.70 27.24
C THR A 133 1.56 1.63 28.29
N SER A 134 0.71 2.37 29.01
CA SER A 134 1.12 3.41 29.97
C SER A 134 1.84 2.85 31.20
N GLN A 135 1.73 1.53 31.49
CA GLN A 135 2.37 0.86 32.63
C GLN A 135 3.49 -0.12 32.24
N ARG A 136 3.90 -0.16 30.98
CA ARG A 136 4.93 -1.12 30.55
C ARG A 136 6.32 -0.56 30.81
N THR A 137 7.19 -1.39 31.35
CA THR A 137 8.61 -1.09 31.47
C THR A 137 9.21 -0.93 30.07
N PRO A 138 9.90 0.16 29.76
CA PRO A 138 10.55 0.33 28.48
C PRO A 138 11.55 -0.77 28.19
N LEU A 139 11.44 -1.39 27.00
CA LEU A 139 12.44 -2.30 26.48
C LEU A 139 13.67 -1.54 25.94
N LEU A 140 13.44 -0.38 25.37
CA LEU A 140 14.47 0.53 24.89
C LEU A 140 14.14 1.95 25.34
N SER A 141 15.12 2.61 25.93
CA SER A 141 15.06 4.04 26.26
C SER A 141 16.18 4.78 25.56
N VAL A 142 15.82 5.77 24.77
CA VAL A 142 16.74 6.68 24.13
C VAL A 142 16.60 8.06 24.77
N ARG A 143 17.71 8.66 25.15
CA ARG A 143 17.72 9.99 25.81
C ARG A 143 18.71 10.89 25.10
N SER A 144 18.25 12.07 24.72
CA SER A 144 19.07 13.16 24.15
C SER A 144 19.99 12.69 23.02
N LEU A 145 19.46 11.81 22.14
CA LEU A 145 20.21 11.28 21.01
C LEU A 145 20.62 12.42 20.07
N LYS A 146 21.91 12.49 19.78
CA LYS A 146 22.48 13.44 18.83
C LYS A 146 23.35 12.72 17.83
N LYS A 147 23.16 13.05 16.55
CA LYS A 147 24.03 12.59 15.48
C LYS A 147 24.39 13.74 14.56
N HIS A 148 25.64 14.11 14.60
CA HIS A 148 26.19 15.17 13.79
C HIS A 148 27.24 14.62 12.83
N PHE A 149 27.22 15.11 11.59
CA PHE A 149 28.18 14.74 10.56
C PHE A 149 29.06 15.97 10.23
N PRO A 150 30.38 15.87 10.39
CA PRO A 150 31.27 16.93 9.91
C PRO A 150 31.22 17.00 8.39
N VAL A 151 31.10 18.19 7.84
CA VAL A 151 31.22 18.48 6.41
C VAL A 151 32.55 19.12 6.17
N SER A 152 33.41 18.48 5.37
CA SER A 152 34.70 19.04 5.00
C SER A 152 34.50 20.32 4.19
N GLY A 153 35.02 21.43 4.70
CA GLY A 153 35.16 22.66 3.92
C GLY A 153 36.21 22.47 2.83
N GLY A 154 35.97 23.01 1.63
CA GLY A 154 36.99 23.08 0.59
C GLY A 154 38.10 24.06 1.02
N PHE A 155 39.23 24.11 0.25
CA PHE A 155 40.47 24.79 0.56
C PHE A 155 40.35 26.26 1.02
N PHE A 156 39.16 26.90 0.93
CA PHE A 156 38.84 28.27 1.33
C PHE A 156 37.51 28.42 2.08
N LYS A 157 36.90 27.32 2.59
CA LYS A 157 35.66 27.39 3.39
C LYS A 157 35.86 26.65 4.70
N GLU A 158 35.47 27.28 5.80
CA GLU A 158 35.40 26.60 7.10
C GLU A 158 34.40 25.41 6.98
N GLY A 159 34.81 24.25 7.51
CA GLY A 159 33.98 23.07 7.59
C GLY A 159 32.77 23.33 8.49
N GLY A 160 31.60 22.85 8.05
CA GLY A 160 30.36 22.89 8.82
C GLY A 160 30.06 21.58 9.52
N VAL A 161 28.96 21.55 10.28
CA VAL A 161 28.40 20.34 10.88
C VAL A 161 26.94 20.23 10.48
N VAL A 162 26.58 19.09 9.89
CA VAL A 162 25.16 18.75 9.63
C VAL A 162 24.62 18.04 10.87
N LYS A 163 23.66 18.65 11.54
CA LYS A 163 22.96 18.10 12.69
C LYS A 163 21.80 17.24 12.19
N ALA A 164 22.06 15.98 11.87
CA ALA A 164 21.06 15.07 11.34
C ALA A 164 20.05 14.63 12.40
N VAL A 165 20.47 14.51 13.64
CA VAL A 165 19.62 14.27 14.82
C VAL A 165 20.08 15.20 15.93
N GLU A 166 19.14 15.90 16.57
CA GLU A 166 19.44 16.84 17.63
C GLU A 166 18.45 16.65 18.78
N ASP A 167 18.94 16.11 19.89
CA ASP A 167 18.23 15.98 21.17
C ASP A 167 16.91 15.20 21.12
N VAL A 168 16.92 14.01 20.47
CA VAL A 168 15.75 13.14 20.35
C VAL A 168 15.70 12.16 21.52
N SER A 169 14.56 12.10 22.20
CA SER A 169 14.32 11.18 23.31
C SER A 169 13.01 10.42 23.11
N PHE A 170 13.02 9.10 23.33
CA PHE A 170 11.81 8.26 23.28
C PHE A 170 12.02 6.95 24.03
N ASP A 171 10.91 6.29 24.35
CA ASP A 171 10.89 4.96 24.94
C ASP A 171 10.11 4.01 24.03
N ILE A 172 10.50 2.74 24.00
CA ILE A 172 9.78 1.67 23.33
C ILE A 172 9.54 0.54 24.31
N ALA A 173 8.28 0.18 24.52
CA ALA A 173 7.90 -0.95 25.36
C ALA A 173 7.96 -2.29 24.62
N ALA A 174 8.00 -3.40 25.34
CA ALA A 174 7.96 -4.73 24.72
C ALA A 174 6.65 -4.92 23.92
N GLY A 175 6.76 -5.34 22.66
CA GLY A 175 5.62 -5.52 21.74
C GLY A 175 5.04 -4.22 21.16
N GLU A 176 5.69 -3.08 21.41
CA GLU A 176 5.33 -1.79 20.82
C GLU A 176 6.07 -1.57 19.50
N THR A 177 5.41 -0.90 18.55
CA THR A 177 6.02 -0.38 17.33
C THR A 177 5.95 1.14 17.34
N LEU A 178 7.11 1.79 17.42
CA LEU A 178 7.23 3.25 17.32
C LEU A 178 7.56 3.63 15.88
N GLY A 179 6.74 4.51 15.28
CA GLY A 179 7.05 5.15 14.00
C GLY A 179 7.86 6.42 14.24
N LEU A 180 9.05 6.49 13.65
CA LEU A 180 9.89 7.69 13.64
C LEU A 180 9.89 8.25 12.20
N VAL A 181 9.40 9.48 12.01
CA VAL A 181 9.19 10.08 10.68
C VAL A 181 10.00 11.34 10.53
#